data_1ebb730dbd2c4afe9fcd90b07d4e30e3
#
_entry.id   1ebb730dbd2c4afe9fcd90b07d4e30e3
#
_cell.length_a   1.000
_cell.length_b   1.000
_cell.length_c   1.000
_cell.angle_alpha   90.00
_cell.angle_beta   90.00
_cell.angle_gamma   90.00
#
_symmetry.space_group_name_H-M   'P 1'
#
loop_
_entity.id
_entity.type
_entity.pdbx_description
1 polymer ?
#
loop_
_entity_poly.entity_id
_entity_poly.type
_entity_poly.pdbx_seq_one_letter_code
_entity_poly.pdbx_strand_id
1 'polypeptide(L)'
;IQKNELVKKVYLIPGNAGSERINKCERIKIDIKKRKELVEKLDFLKVDLIVIGPEIPLADGLADFLREKDFKVFGPGKDGAKLEYSKSWAKEFMQDANIPTAKFWKVSSLEEAKKIIHSTSIPLVVKADGLASGKGVFIPDSKEECVRATESIFNGKFGNSGNMVVLEEKIHGPEVSVFALCDGKKYNLLPSAQDH
;
A
#
# COMPACT_ATOMS: atom_id res chain seq x y z
N ILE A 1 -6.51 19.26 3.05
CA ILE A 1 -6.03 20.09 1.92
C ILE A 1 -6.98 21.27 1.69
N GLN A 2 -8.29 21.06 1.44
CA GLN A 2 -9.24 22.11 1.06
C GLN A 2 -9.40 23.24 2.11
N LYS A 3 -9.08 23.01 3.39
CA LYS A 3 -9.12 24.05 4.45
C LYS A 3 -7.97 25.06 4.34
N ASN A 4 -6.92 24.76 3.58
CA ASN A 4 -5.81 25.68 3.39
C ASN A 4 -6.24 26.84 2.47
N GLU A 5 -5.89 28.09 2.84
CA GLU A 5 -6.27 29.29 2.10
C GLU A 5 -5.60 29.36 0.72
N LEU A 6 -4.40 28.83 0.58
CA LEU A 6 -3.69 28.76 -0.70
C LEU A 6 -4.36 27.81 -1.71
N VAL A 7 -5.22 26.89 -1.24
CA VAL A 7 -5.93 25.96 -2.11
C VAL A 7 -7.24 26.59 -2.58
N LYS A 8 -7.30 26.91 -3.87
CA LYS A 8 -8.48 27.48 -4.51
C LYS A 8 -9.53 26.42 -4.84
N LYS A 9 -9.10 25.30 -5.38
CA LYS A 9 -9.96 24.22 -5.86
C LYS A 9 -9.29 22.85 -5.66
N VAL A 10 -10.09 21.82 -5.37
CA VAL A 10 -9.66 20.44 -5.30
C VAL A 10 -10.53 19.61 -6.25
N TYR A 11 -9.90 18.98 -7.22
CA TYR A 11 -10.56 18.03 -8.12
C TYR A 11 -10.34 16.62 -7.62
N LEU A 12 -11.38 15.82 -7.53
CA LEU A 12 -11.37 14.46 -7.00
C LEU A 12 -11.69 13.47 -8.11
N ILE A 13 -10.74 12.62 -8.48
CA ILE A 13 -10.83 11.68 -9.60
C ILE A 13 -10.61 10.24 -9.09
N PRO A 14 -11.56 9.36 -9.21
CA PRO A 14 -12.93 9.53 -9.67
C PRO A 14 -13.85 10.19 -8.61
N GLY A 15 -13.35 10.40 -7.37
CA GLY A 15 -14.12 10.91 -6.25
C GLY A 15 -15.30 9.99 -5.86
N ASN A 16 -16.09 10.42 -4.89
CA ASN A 16 -17.31 9.73 -4.46
C ASN A 16 -18.43 10.75 -4.18
N ALA A 17 -19.64 10.28 -3.87
CA ALA A 17 -20.79 11.16 -3.64
C ALA A 17 -20.59 12.12 -2.43
N GLY A 18 -19.83 11.71 -1.42
CA GLY A 18 -19.51 12.56 -0.27
C GLY A 18 -18.58 13.70 -0.63
N SER A 19 -17.68 13.51 -1.58
CA SER A 19 -16.69 14.50 -1.98
C SER A 19 -17.31 15.72 -2.71
N GLU A 20 -18.47 15.56 -3.35
CA GLU A 20 -19.20 16.67 -4.00
C GLU A 20 -19.79 17.68 -2.99
N ARG A 21 -19.93 17.27 -1.72
CA ARG A 21 -20.50 18.12 -0.66
C ARG A 21 -19.45 18.95 0.08
N ILE A 22 -18.18 18.75 -0.21
CA ILE A 22 -17.08 19.41 0.47
C ILE A 22 -16.77 20.72 -0.24
N ASN A 23 -16.67 21.81 0.53
CA ASN A 23 -16.32 23.12 -0.03
C ASN A 23 -15.01 23.08 -0.82
N LYS A 24 -14.94 23.85 -1.91
CA LYS A 24 -13.82 23.88 -2.88
C LYS A 24 -13.58 22.53 -3.62
N CYS A 25 -14.36 21.48 -3.38
CA CYS A 25 -14.18 20.19 -4.02
C CYS A 25 -15.12 20.01 -5.22
N GLU A 26 -14.60 19.42 -6.27
CA GLU A 26 -15.36 19.04 -7.47
C GLU A 26 -14.98 17.62 -7.89
N ARG A 27 -16.00 16.82 -8.13
CA ARG A 27 -15.81 15.46 -8.60
C ARG A 27 -15.71 15.42 -10.11
N ILE A 28 -14.69 14.73 -10.61
CA ILE A 28 -14.48 14.46 -12.03
C ILE A 28 -14.62 12.94 -12.27
N LYS A 29 -15.65 12.56 -13.01
CA LYS A 29 -15.94 11.14 -13.32
C LYS A 29 -15.11 10.67 -14.51
N ILE A 30 -13.85 10.34 -14.27
CA ILE A 30 -12.94 9.74 -15.26
C ILE A 30 -12.39 8.43 -14.68
N ASP A 31 -12.32 7.40 -15.52
CA ASP A 31 -11.56 6.19 -15.21
C ASP A 31 -10.07 6.50 -15.35
N ILE A 32 -9.33 6.44 -14.24
CA ILE A 32 -7.88 6.70 -14.21
C ILE A 32 -7.06 5.75 -15.08
N LYS A 33 -7.62 4.62 -15.51
CA LYS A 33 -7.00 3.70 -16.47
C LYS A 33 -6.99 4.27 -17.89
N LYS A 34 -7.91 5.16 -18.21
CA LYS A 34 -7.95 5.90 -19.47
C LYS A 34 -6.94 7.04 -19.48
N ARG A 35 -5.66 6.69 -19.52
CA ARG A 35 -4.53 7.61 -19.33
C ARG A 35 -4.58 8.86 -20.21
N LYS A 36 -5.00 8.72 -21.49
CA LYS A 36 -5.09 9.85 -22.43
C LYS A 36 -6.18 10.84 -22.01
N GLU A 37 -7.39 10.35 -21.73
CA GLU A 37 -8.51 11.15 -21.28
C GLU A 37 -8.19 11.88 -19.96
N LEU A 38 -7.48 11.19 -19.06
CA LEU A 38 -7.02 11.77 -17.80
C LEU A 38 -6.07 12.96 -18.04
N VAL A 39 -5.05 12.79 -18.88
CA VAL A 39 -4.08 13.86 -19.20
C VAL A 39 -4.78 15.07 -19.82
N GLU A 40 -5.60 14.85 -20.85
CA GLU A 40 -6.35 15.94 -21.52
C GLU A 40 -7.20 16.72 -20.51
N LYS A 41 -7.82 16.03 -19.56
CA LYS A 41 -8.64 16.68 -18.52
C LYS A 41 -7.79 17.45 -17.51
N LEU A 42 -6.67 16.90 -17.08
CA LEU A 42 -5.75 17.56 -16.13
C LEU A 42 -5.15 18.83 -16.74
N ASP A 43 -4.76 18.79 -18.02
CA ASP A 43 -4.28 19.96 -18.78
C ASP A 43 -5.36 21.03 -18.91
N PHE A 44 -6.58 20.64 -19.28
CA PHE A 44 -7.71 21.57 -19.35
C PHE A 44 -7.99 22.27 -18.00
N LEU A 45 -7.89 21.53 -16.90
CA LEU A 45 -8.11 22.06 -15.54
C LEU A 45 -6.92 22.85 -15.02
N LYS A 46 -5.76 22.81 -15.66
CA LYS A 46 -4.51 23.49 -15.27
C LYS A 46 -4.17 23.24 -13.80
N VAL A 47 -4.14 21.96 -13.42
CA VAL A 47 -3.85 21.56 -12.03
C VAL A 47 -2.41 21.89 -11.65
N ASP A 48 -2.18 22.46 -10.47
CA ASP A 48 -0.85 22.81 -9.97
C ASP A 48 -0.13 21.61 -9.35
N LEU A 49 -0.87 20.68 -8.74
CA LEU A 49 -0.36 19.53 -8.03
C LEU A 49 -1.34 18.36 -8.08
N ILE A 50 -0.84 17.18 -8.34
CA ILE A 50 -1.60 15.93 -8.27
C ILE A 50 -1.15 15.15 -7.04
N VAL A 51 -2.11 14.68 -6.25
CA VAL A 51 -1.88 13.82 -5.08
C VAL A 51 -2.50 12.45 -5.35
N ILE A 52 -1.70 11.40 -5.33
CA ILE A 52 -2.18 10.03 -5.50
C ILE A 52 -2.13 9.35 -4.13
N GLY A 53 -3.32 9.11 -3.55
CA GLY A 53 -3.44 8.48 -2.23
C GLY A 53 -3.55 6.96 -2.27
N PRO A 54 -4.37 6.35 -3.18
CA PRO A 54 -4.57 4.91 -3.19
C PRO A 54 -3.37 4.13 -3.72
N GLU A 55 -3.16 2.92 -3.19
CA GLU A 55 -2.01 2.06 -3.50
C GLU A 55 -2.07 1.50 -4.95
N ILE A 56 -3.27 1.13 -5.42
CA ILE A 56 -3.44 0.51 -6.75
C ILE A 56 -2.92 1.41 -7.88
N PRO A 57 -3.32 2.69 -7.99
CA PRO A 57 -2.78 3.57 -9.01
C PRO A 57 -1.27 3.78 -8.93
N LEU A 58 -0.70 3.77 -7.71
CA LEU A 58 0.75 3.88 -7.50
C LEU A 58 1.47 2.62 -7.99
N ALA A 59 0.96 1.44 -7.63
CA ALA A 59 1.47 0.15 -8.09
C ALA A 59 1.36 0.00 -9.63
N ASP A 60 0.34 0.59 -10.25
CA ASP A 60 0.15 0.65 -11.71
C ASP A 60 1.05 1.71 -12.40
N GLY A 61 1.87 2.45 -11.64
CA GLY A 61 2.80 3.45 -12.18
C GLY A 61 2.12 4.75 -12.66
N LEU A 62 0.95 5.12 -12.10
CA LEU A 62 0.28 6.37 -12.46
C LEU A 62 1.14 7.60 -12.16
N ALA A 63 1.88 7.59 -11.05
CA ALA A 63 2.73 8.70 -10.67
C ALA A 63 3.85 8.94 -11.68
N ASP A 64 4.51 7.87 -12.12
CA ASP A 64 5.60 7.96 -13.10
C ASP A 64 5.07 8.43 -14.44
N PHE A 65 3.97 7.84 -14.92
CA PHE A 65 3.31 8.26 -16.15
C PHE A 65 2.94 9.74 -16.17
N LEU A 66 2.40 10.28 -15.08
CA LEU A 66 2.02 11.68 -15.02
C LEU A 66 3.24 12.62 -14.92
N ARG A 67 4.33 12.19 -14.26
CA ARG A 67 5.60 12.93 -14.25
C ARG A 67 6.24 12.99 -15.64
N GLU A 68 6.16 11.91 -16.43
CA GLU A 68 6.58 11.90 -17.84
C GLU A 68 5.78 12.87 -18.73
N LYS A 69 4.64 13.35 -18.25
CA LYS A 69 3.82 14.39 -18.88
C LYS A 69 3.97 15.76 -18.21
N ASP A 70 5.07 15.96 -17.49
CA ASP A 70 5.44 17.20 -16.80
C ASP A 70 4.50 17.66 -15.68
N PHE A 71 3.60 16.78 -15.19
CA PHE A 71 2.78 17.10 -14.02
C PHE A 71 3.61 17.00 -12.74
N LYS A 72 3.34 17.92 -11.81
CA LYS A 72 3.83 17.80 -10.42
C LYS A 72 2.99 16.79 -9.68
N VAL A 73 3.61 15.70 -9.24
CA VAL A 73 2.90 14.59 -8.57
C VAL A 73 3.48 14.32 -7.20
N PHE A 74 2.63 14.35 -6.17
CA PHE A 74 2.92 13.84 -4.85
C PHE A 74 2.42 12.39 -4.75
N GLY A 75 3.35 11.47 -4.51
CA GLY A 75 3.15 10.03 -4.42
C GLY A 75 4.41 9.30 -4.90
N PRO A 76 4.73 8.13 -4.39
CA PRO A 76 5.88 7.35 -4.86
C PRO A 76 5.70 6.92 -6.32
N GLY A 77 6.79 6.70 -7.03
CA GLY A 77 6.79 5.96 -8.28
C GLY A 77 6.50 4.48 -8.05
N LYS A 78 6.33 3.73 -9.13
CA LYS A 78 6.01 2.30 -9.09
C LYS A 78 7.00 1.50 -8.23
N ASP A 79 8.29 1.81 -8.32
CA ASP A 79 9.31 1.13 -7.53
C ASP A 79 9.21 1.46 -6.05
N GLY A 80 9.00 2.71 -5.68
CA GLY A 80 8.80 3.10 -4.28
C GLY A 80 7.51 2.54 -3.69
N ALA A 81 6.46 2.40 -4.50
CA ALA A 81 5.19 1.80 -4.09
C ALA A 81 5.30 0.32 -3.71
N LYS A 82 6.38 -0.38 -4.09
CA LYS A 82 6.65 -1.78 -3.67
C LYS A 82 6.71 -1.94 -2.16
N LEU A 83 7.15 -0.91 -1.43
CA LEU A 83 7.19 -0.93 0.04
C LEU A 83 5.81 -1.24 0.65
N GLU A 84 4.73 -0.85 -0.03
CA GLU A 84 3.37 -1.10 0.41
C GLU A 84 2.75 -2.33 -0.25
N TYR A 85 2.85 -2.46 -1.58
CA TYR A 85 2.11 -3.51 -2.28
C TYR A 85 2.79 -4.87 -2.30
N SER A 86 4.10 -4.99 -2.01
CA SER A 86 4.81 -6.27 -1.89
C SER A 86 5.47 -6.41 -0.52
N LYS A 87 4.81 -7.16 0.35
CA LYS A 87 5.30 -7.39 1.72
C LYS A 87 6.62 -8.16 1.73
N SER A 88 6.76 -9.14 0.83
CA SER A 88 8.00 -9.90 0.69
C SER A 88 9.16 -9.02 0.28
N TRP A 89 8.96 -8.16 -0.72
CA TRP A 89 9.99 -7.23 -1.17
C TRP A 89 10.32 -6.20 -0.08
N ALA A 90 9.32 -5.65 0.60
CA ALA A 90 9.52 -4.68 1.69
C ALA A 90 10.35 -5.30 2.83
N LYS A 91 10.10 -6.56 3.17
CA LYS A 91 10.88 -7.29 4.19
C LYS A 91 12.34 -7.49 3.78
N GLU A 92 12.58 -7.89 2.53
CA GLU A 92 13.95 -8.02 2.00
C GLU A 92 14.65 -6.66 1.98
N PHE A 93 13.98 -5.63 1.49
CA PHE A 93 14.53 -4.27 1.49
C PHE A 93 14.91 -3.79 2.90
N MET A 94 14.05 -4.03 3.91
CA MET A 94 14.38 -3.70 5.30
C MET A 94 15.59 -4.48 5.81
N GLN A 95 15.69 -5.76 5.47
CA GLN A 95 16.82 -6.61 5.86
C GLN A 95 18.13 -6.13 5.22
N ASP A 96 18.12 -5.83 3.92
CA ASP A 96 19.28 -5.33 3.19
C ASP A 96 19.74 -3.96 3.67
N ALA A 97 18.78 -3.12 4.07
CA ALA A 97 19.05 -1.79 4.61
C ALA A 97 19.34 -1.77 6.13
N ASN A 98 19.38 -2.94 6.79
CA ASN A 98 19.55 -3.09 8.24
C ASN A 98 18.46 -2.32 9.05
N ILE A 99 17.25 -2.23 8.53
CA ILE A 99 16.09 -1.65 9.22
C ILE A 99 15.48 -2.75 10.11
N PRO A 100 15.30 -2.50 11.43
CA PRO A 100 14.68 -3.47 12.31
C PRO A 100 13.30 -3.89 11.83
N THR A 101 13.07 -5.20 11.72
CA THR A 101 11.78 -5.77 11.32
C THR A 101 11.60 -7.13 11.99
N ALA A 102 10.35 -7.58 12.13
CA ALA A 102 10.04 -8.92 12.63
C ALA A 102 10.70 -10.00 11.77
N LYS A 103 11.13 -11.08 12.37
CA LYS A 103 11.64 -12.26 11.65
C LYS A 103 10.58 -12.76 10.68
N PHE A 104 10.98 -13.12 9.47
CA PHE A 104 10.04 -13.50 8.43
C PHE A 104 10.58 -14.62 7.54
N TRP A 105 9.67 -15.28 6.85
CA TRP A 105 9.94 -16.28 5.82
C TRP A 105 9.01 -16.03 4.64
N LYS A 106 9.55 -16.04 3.44
CA LYS A 106 8.78 -16.04 2.20
C LYS A 106 8.57 -17.48 1.78
N VAL A 107 7.36 -17.82 1.43
CA VAL A 107 6.99 -19.16 0.98
C VAL A 107 6.15 -19.08 -0.30
N SER A 108 6.48 -19.95 -1.24
CA SER A 108 5.84 -20.05 -2.55
C SER A 108 4.94 -21.28 -2.69
N SER A 109 4.91 -22.12 -1.67
CA SER A 109 4.08 -23.33 -1.63
C SER A 109 3.59 -23.65 -0.22
N LEU A 110 2.47 -24.37 -0.15
CA LEU A 110 1.92 -24.86 1.12
C LEU A 110 2.87 -25.83 1.82
N GLU A 111 3.59 -26.64 1.06
CA GLU A 111 4.54 -27.62 1.61
C GLU A 111 5.74 -26.93 2.28
N GLU A 112 6.26 -25.90 1.66
CA GLU A 112 7.32 -25.07 2.25
C GLU A 112 6.83 -24.37 3.53
N ALA A 113 5.63 -23.80 3.49
CA ALA A 113 5.01 -23.17 4.64
C ALA A 113 4.82 -24.14 5.82
N LYS A 114 4.30 -25.36 5.56
CA LYS A 114 4.11 -26.39 6.59
C LYS A 114 5.42 -26.75 7.29
N LYS A 115 6.53 -26.89 6.55
CA LYS A 115 7.85 -27.18 7.12
C LYS A 115 8.27 -26.09 8.11
N ILE A 116 8.11 -24.81 7.74
CA ILE A 116 8.46 -23.67 8.61
C ILE A 116 7.54 -23.62 9.82
N ILE A 117 6.23 -23.68 9.62
CA ILE A 117 5.22 -23.61 10.69
C ILE A 117 5.45 -24.71 11.73
N HIS A 118 5.76 -25.94 11.30
CA HIS A 118 5.98 -27.05 12.25
C HIS A 118 7.33 -26.98 12.94
N SER A 119 8.37 -26.46 12.28
CA SER A 119 9.73 -26.37 12.84
C SER A 119 9.94 -25.18 13.78
N THR A 120 9.13 -24.13 13.68
CA THR A 120 9.26 -22.95 14.55
C THR A 120 8.43 -23.07 15.83
N SER A 121 8.97 -22.53 16.95
CA SER A 121 8.24 -22.33 18.20
C SER A 121 7.68 -20.92 18.33
N ILE A 122 8.00 -20.01 17.40
CA ILE A 122 7.60 -18.61 17.43
C ILE A 122 6.16 -18.50 16.91
N PRO A 123 5.25 -17.76 17.61
CA PRO A 123 3.94 -17.45 17.06
C PRO A 123 4.05 -16.67 15.75
N LEU A 124 3.23 -17.03 14.77
CA LEU A 124 3.30 -16.49 13.42
C LEU A 124 2.07 -15.69 13.04
N VAL A 125 2.28 -14.66 12.23
CA VAL A 125 1.27 -13.96 11.44
C VAL A 125 1.43 -14.41 9.98
N VAL A 126 0.32 -14.68 9.31
CA VAL A 126 0.29 -15.11 7.90
C VAL A 126 -0.20 -13.96 7.05
N LYS A 127 0.57 -13.55 6.06
CA LYS A 127 0.26 -12.41 5.20
C LYS A 127 0.31 -12.83 3.72
N ALA A 128 -0.77 -12.59 2.98
CA ALA A 128 -0.72 -12.66 1.52
C ALA A 128 0.19 -11.55 0.98
N ASP A 129 1.07 -11.88 0.04
CA ASP A 129 1.90 -10.89 -0.63
C ASP A 129 1.10 -10.17 -1.72
N GLY A 130 1.22 -8.87 -1.77
CA GLY A 130 0.47 -8.03 -2.70
C GLY A 130 -0.74 -7.32 -2.09
N LEU A 131 -1.48 -6.63 -2.96
CA LEU A 131 -2.64 -5.84 -2.57
C LEU A 131 -3.85 -6.73 -2.28
N ALA A 132 -4.19 -6.89 -1.02
CA ALA A 132 -5.33 -7.67 -0.54
C ALA A 132 -6.41 -6.81 0.14
N SER A 133 -6.43 -5.50 -0.12
CA SER A 133 -7.40 -4.53 0.43
C SER A 133 -7.56 -4.62 1.96
N GLY A 134 -6.44 -4.78 2.69
CA GLY A 134 -6.42 -4.90 4.15
C GLY A 134 -6.88 -6.27 4.70
N LYS A 135 -7.30 -7.22 3.84
CA LYS A 135 -7.87 -8.51 4.27
C LYS A 135 -6.89 -9.68 4.20
N GLY A 136 -5.68 -9.46 3.74
CA GLY A 136 -4.67 -10.49 3.52
C GLY A 136 -3.78 -10.82 4.72
N VAL A 137 -4.14 -10.38 5.93
CA VAL A 137 -3.39 -10.65 7.17
C VAL A 137 -4.23 -11.52 8.09
N PHE A 138 -3.63 -12.60 8.57
CA PHE A 138 -4.23 -13.54 9.53
C PHE A 138 -3.32 -13.64 10.75
N ILE A 139 -3.92 -13.65 11.93
CA ILE A 139 -3.25 -13.79 13.23
C ILE A 139 -3.74 -15.08 13.86
N PRO A 140 -3.20 -16.23 13.45
CA PRO A 140 -3.64 -17.54 13.98
C PRO A 140 -3.17 -17.75 15.41
N ASP A 141 -3.97 -18.45 16.20
CA ASP A 141 -3.64 -18.83 17.57
C ASP A 141 -2.98 -20.21 17.69
N SER A 142 -2.97 -20.98 16.60
CA SER A 142 -2.35 -22.31 16.55
C SER A 142 -1.61 -22.57 15.22
N LYS A 143 -0.75 -23.59 15.21
CA LYS A 143 -0.06 -24.04 13.98
C LYS A 143 -1.06 -24.53 12.93
N GLU A 144 -2.10 -25.22 13.35
CA GLU A 144 -3.17 -25.73 12.48
C GLU A 144 -3.93 -24.59 11.82
N GLU A 145 -4.20 -23.52 12.53
CA GLU A 145 -4.80 -22.31 11.97
C GLU A 145 -3.86 -21.59 11.02
N CYS A 146 -2.57 -21.55 11.35
CA CYS A 146 -1.55 -20.99 10.48
C CYS A 146 -1.50 -21.73 9.13
N VAL A 147 -1.54 -23.06 9.14
CA VAL A 147 -1.62 -23.90 7.94
C VAL A 147 -2.91 -23.61 7.16
N ARG A 148 -4.09 -23.58 7.82
CA ARG A 148 -5.36 -23.28 7.16
C ARG A 148 -5.39 -21.90 6.53
N ALA A 149 -4.88 -20.87 7.23
CA ALA A 149 -4.77 -19.53 6.68
C ALA A 149 -3.89 -19.48 5.43
N THR A 150 -2.73 -20.12 5.49
CA THR A 150 -1.79 -20.23 4.36
C THR A 150 -2.42 -20.95 3.17
N GLU A 151 -3.07 -22.09 3.41
CA GLU A 151 -3.77 -22.86 2.39
C GLU A 151 -4.88 -22.05 1.71
N SER A 152 -5.65 -21.27 2.49
CA SER A 152 -6.71 -20.42 1.95
C SER A 152 -6.16 -19.34 1.00
N ILE A 153 -4.97 -18.83 1.27
CA ILE A 153 -4.30 -17.86 0.41
C ILE A 153 -3.87 -18.52 -0.89
N PHE A 154 -3.18 -19.66 -0.84
CA PHE A 154 -2.71 -20.38 -2.04
C PHE A 154 -3.89 -20.90 -2.89
N ASN A 155 -5.04 -21.20 -2.28
CA ASN A 155 -6.26 -21.58 -2.99
C ASN A 155 -6.99 -20.41 -3.68
N GLY A 156 -6.33 -19.25 -3.79
CA GLY A 156 -6.80 -18.13 -4.63
C GLY A 156 -7.72 -17.14 -3.95
N LYS A 157 -7.85 -17.16 -2.61
CA LYS A 157 -8.70 -16.20 -1.86
C LYS A 157 -8.41 -14.73 -2.21
N PHE A 158 -7.17 -14.43 -2.65
CA PHE A 158 -6.73 -13.07 -2.99
C PHE A 158 -6.21 -12.95 -4.44
N GLY A 159 -6.61 -13.85 -5.33
CA GLY A 159 -6.15 -13.85 -6.73
C GLY A 159 -4.62 -13.90 -6.83
N ASN A 160 -4.03 -13.07 -7.68
CA ASN A 160 -2.58 -13.05 -7.89
C ASN A 160 -1.76 -12.68 -6.63
N SER A 161 -2.38 -12.02 -5.65
CA SER A 161 -1.73 -11.72 -4.35
C SER A 161 -1.54 -12.98 -3.50
N GLY A 162 -2.09 -14.13 -3.90
CA GLY A 162 -1.94 -15.41 -3.24
C GLY A 162 -0.77 -16.27 -3.75
N ASN A 163 0.01 -15.81 -4.71
CA ASN A 163 1.13 -16.59 -5.27
C ASN A 163 2.34 -16.67 -4.32
N MET A 164 2.41 -15.80 -3.34
CA MET A 164 3.44 -15.73 -2.32
C MET A 164 2.80 -15.44 -0.96
N VAL A 165 3.32 -16.06 0.09
CA VAL A 165 2.93 -15.81 1.48
C VAL A 165 4.13 -15.38 2.28
N VAL A 166 3.97 -14.40 3.14
CA VAL A 166 4.93 -14.03 4.17
C VAL A 166 4.45 -14.56 5.50
N LEU A 167 5.22 -15.48 6.08
CA LEU A 167 5.08 -15.88 7.48
C LEU A 167 5.96 -14.96 8.30
N GLU A 168 5.42 -14.33 9.34
CA GLU A 168 6.12 -13.32 10.11
C GLU A 168 5.95 -13.58 11.60
N GLU A 169 6.99 -13.33 12.37
CA GLU A 169 6.94 -13.37 13.83
C GLU A 169 5.86 -12.42 14.35
N LYS A 170 4.98 -12.94 15.23
CA LYS A 170 3.99 -12.11 15.92
C LYS A 170 4.68 -11.32 17.03
N ILE A 171 4.84 -10.02 16.79
CA ILE A 171 5.37 -9.08 17.80
C ILE A 171 4.21 -8.62 18.68
N HIS A 172 4.46 -8.47 19.98
CA HIS A 172 3.52 -7.93 20.94
C HIS A 172 3.98 -6.55 21.41
N GLY A 173 3.08 -5.61 21.49
CA GLY A 173 3.34 -4.26 21.97
C GLY A 173 2.27 -3.27 21.51
N PRO A 174 2.29 -2.04 22.04
CA PRO A 174 1.43 -0.98 21.53
C PRO A 174 1.87 -0.60 20.11
N GLU A 175 0.89 -0.39 19.24
CA GLU A 175 1.14 0.06 17.87
C GLU A 175 1.20 1.57 17.81
N VAL A 176 2.19 2.11 17.06
CA VAL A 176 2.30 3.52 16.77
C VAL A 176 2.63 3.72 15.30
N SER A 177 1.88 4.58 14.62
CA SER A 177 2.14 4.98 13.25
C SER A 177 2.96 6.26 13.22
N VAL A 178 4.07 6.25 12.51
CA VAL A 178 4.93 7.41 12.27
C VAL A 178 4.90 7.73 10.78
N PHE A 179 4.56 8.97 10.45
CA PHE A 179 4.44 9.43 9.07
C PHE A 179 5.55 10.40 8.71
N ALA A 180 6.09 10.27 7.52
CA ALA A 180 7.08 11.20 6.97
C ALA A 180 6.68 11.64 5.56
N LEU A 181 6.80 12.94 5.29
CA LEU A 181 6.73 13.49 3.94
C LEU A 181 8.15 13.55 3.38
N CYS A 182 8.39 12.84 2.29
CA CYS A 182 9.71 12.71 1.68
C CYS A 182 9.73 13.27 0.26
N ASP A 183 10.84 13.92 -0.11
CA ASP A 183 11.08 14.44 -1.47
C ASP A 183 12.22 13.69 -2.19
N GLY A 184 12.70 12.58 -1.61
CA GLY A 184 13.83 11.79 -2.09
C GLY A 184 15.20 12.24 -1.57
N LYS A 185 15.30 13.38 -0.89
CA LYS A 185 16.54 13.90 -0.27
C LYS A 185 16.34 14.27 1.19
N LYS A 186 15.19 14.81 1.53
CA LYS A 186 14.81 15.25 2.86
C LYS A 186 13.47 14.66 3.26
N TYR A 187 13.20 14.66 4.55
CA TYR A 187 11.89 14.28 5.09
C TYR A 187 11.47 15.22 6.20
N ASN A 188 10.16 15.35 6.37
CA ASN A 188 9.54 16.03 7.51
C ASN A 188 8.61 15.05 8.20
N LEU A 189 8.80 14.86 9.50
CA LEU A 189 7.93 14.01 10.31
C LEU A 189 6.61 14.73 10.58
N LEU A 190 5.52 13.99 10.47
CA LEU A 190 4.21 14.40 10.95
C LEU A 190 4.00 13.89 12.39
N PRO A 191 2.99 14.42 13.11
CA PRO A 191 2.60 13.87 14.40
C PRO A 191 2.33 12.37 14.28
N SER A 192 2.84 11.59 15.24
CA SER A 192 2.54 10.16 15.32
C SER A 192 1.07 9.92 15.69
N ALA A 193 0.54 8.78 15.28
CA ALA A 193 -0.81 8.34 15.62
C ALA A 193 -0.77 6.94 16.22
N GLN A 194 -1.71 6.65 17.11
CA GLN A 194 -1.91 5.33 17.69
C GLN A 194 -3.31 4.84 17.31
N ASP A 195 -3.40 3.59 16.84
CA ASP A 195 -4.68 2.93 16.61
C ASP A 195 -5.28 2.48 17.95
N HIS A 196 -6.59 2.62 18.06
CA HIS A 196 -7.37 2.28 19.27
C HIS A 196 -8.40 1.19 19.01
#